data_f46b841eca925213828c62c053f24668
#
_entry.id   f46b841eca925213828c62c053f24668
#
_cell.length_a   1.000
_cell.length_b   1.000
_cell.length_c   1.000
_cell.angle_alpha   90.00
_cell.angle_beta   90.00
_cell.angle_gamma   90.00
#
_symmetry.space_group_name_H-M   'P 1'
#
loop_
_entity.id
_entity.type
_entity.pdbx_description
1 polymer ?
#
loop_
_entity_poly.entity_id
_entity_poly.type
_entity_poly.pdbx_seq_one_letter_code
_entity_poly.pdbx_strand_id
1 'polypeptide(L)'
;MLRQKSYIEELISQGEGQQLDFKFNISDSRKIARSISAFANAQGGTLLIGVKDNGAIAGIRSDEELFMLEAATEMYLKPTPEMEHEVWDIEKKTILEVKINEGGSKPYLAQDDNGKWLAYIRWNDQNILANRVLLKYWQRMSAPRGTFFRYTRKEKYLLDYLKENQSVTLSKAKNMLNIPLFITENIVVALLSLGILRFEIHEGKFLYFLNENQTDSKPEIKSQF
;
A
#
# COMPACT_ATOMS: atom_id res chain seq x y z
N MET A 1 0.53 20.13 -27.89
CA MET A 1 1.98 19.91 -27.75
C MET A 1 2.62 20.64 -26.55
N LEU A 2 2.63 21.96 -26.46
CA LEU A 2 3.24 22.70 -25.34
C LEU A 2 2.63 22.35 -23.96
N ARG A 3 1.31 22.16 -23.86
CA ARG A 3 0.59 21.85 -22.62
C ARG A 3 0.88 20.41 -22.14
N GLN A 4 1.07 19.47 -23.04
CA GLN A 4 1.41 18.07 -22.73
C GLN A 4 2.84 17.93 -22.21
N LYS A 5 3.80 18.64 -22.86
CA LYS A 5 5.19 18.67 -22.41
C LYS A 5 5.28 19.23 -20.98
N SER A 6 4.57 20.34 -20.69
CA SER A 6 4.53 20.95 -19.37
C SER A 6 4.01 19.98 -18.28
N TYR A 7 2.98 19.16 -18.55
CA TYR A 7 2.40 18.23 -17.60
C TYR A 7 3.40 17.12 -17.19
N ILE A 8 4.00 16.44 -18.15
CA ILE A 8 4.96 15.37 -17.87
C ILE A 8 6.23 15.91 -17.20
N GLU A 9 6.71 17.08 -17.64
CA GLU A 9 7.86 17.74 -17.01
C GLU A 9 7.57 18.13 -15.56
N GLU A 10 6.35 18.56 -15.25
CA GLU A 10 5.91 18.88 -13.90
C GLU A 10 5.86 17.63 -13.03
N LEU A 11 5.33 16.49 -13.54
CA LEU A 11 5.37 15.21 -12.83
C LEU A 11 6.82 14.78 -12.56
N ILE A 12 7.68 14.80 -13.56
CA ILE A 12 9.09 14.42 -13.41
C ILE A 12 9.80 15.30 -12.37
N SER A 13 9.47 16.59 -12.33
CA SER A 13 10.09 17.54 -11.39
C SER A 13 9.78 17.25 -9.93
N GLN A 14 8.69 16.52 -9.64
CA GLN A 14 8.32 16.08 -8.29
C GLN A 14 9.24 14.96 -7.76
N GLY A 15 9.91 14.23 -8.68
CA GLY A 15 10.70 13.06 -8.33
C GLY A 15 9.85 11.85 -7.91
N GLU A 16 10.51 10.71 -7.74
CA GLU A 16 9.85 9.50 -7.21
C GLU A 16 9.41 9.68 -5.75
N GLY A 17 8.31 9.04 -5.39
CA GLY A 17 7.76 9.18 -4.05
C GLY A 17 6.57 8.25 -3.79
N GLN A 18 5.71 8.69 -2.87
CA GLN A 18 4.56 7.91 -2.42
C GLN A 18 3.56 7.60 -3.55
N GLN A 19 3.38 8.51 -4.50
CA GLN A 19 2.41 8.40 -5.58
C GLN A 19 3.01 8.51 -6.99
N LEU A 20 4.32 8.50 -7.11
CA LEU A 20 5.01 8.58 -8.41
C LEU A 20 6.22 7.65 -8.43
N ASP A 21 6.38 6.91 -9.52
CA ASP A 21 7.51 5.99 -9.73
C ASP A 21 7.96 6.03 -11.20
N PHE A 22 9.28 6.02 -11.44
CA PHE A 22 9.85 6.06 -12.78
C PHE A 22 10.36 4.67 -13.17
N LYS A 23 10.17 4.33 -14.43
CA LYS A 23 10.73 3.10 -15.00
C LYS A 23 11.35 3.40 -16.34
N PHE A 24 12.65 3.10 -16.46
CA PHE A 24 13.35 3.29 -17.74
C PHE A 24 12.70 2.48 -18.86
N ASN A 25 12.33 1.23 -18.59
CA ASN A 25 11.60 0.31 -19.46
C ASN A 25 10.91 -0.78 -18.63
N ILE A 26 10.08 -1.59 -19.25
CA ILE A 26 9.53 -2.80 -18.65
C ILE A 26 10.35 -4.00 -19.13
N SER A 27 11.30 -4.46 -18.31
CA SER A 27 12.08 -5.66 -18.59
C SER A 27 11.48 -6.94 -17.96
N ASP A 28 10.49 -6.78 -17.08
CA ASP A 28 9.88 -7.87 -16.32
C ASP A 28 8.48 -7.46 -15.83
N SER A 29 7.45 -8.13 -16.37
CA SER A 29 6.04 -7.87 -16.03
C SER A 29 5.73 -8.11 -14.55
N ARG A 30 6.43 -9.04 -13.85
CA ARG A 30 6.23 -9.26 -12.40
C ARG A 30 6.68 -8.06 -11.57
N LYS A 31 7.78 -7.38 -11.99
CA LYS A 31 8.24 -6.17 -11.29
C LYS A 31 7.23 -5.03 -11.43
N ILE A 32 6.63 -4.88 -12.60
CA ILE A 32 5.57 -3.90 -12.82
C ILE A 32 4.31 -4.28 -12.02
N ALA A 33 3.89 -5.54 -12.04
CA ALA A 33 2.78 -6.03 -11.21
C ALA A 33 2.99 -5.74 -9.71
N ARG A 34 4.23 -5.84 -9.22
CA ARG A 34 4.60 -5.48 -7.85
C ARG A 34 4.37 -3.99 -7.56
N SER A 35 4.79 -3.10 -8.47
CA SER A 35 4.58 -1.66 -8.33
C SER A 35 3.09 -1.31 -8.38
N ILE A 36 2.32 -1.91 -9.31
CA ILE A 36 0.88 -1.72 -9.41
C ILE A 36 0.18 -2.21 -8.11
N SER A 37 0.54 -3.40 -7.61
CA SER A 37 0.04 -3.91 -6.33
C SER A 37 0.31 -2.92 -5.18
N ALA A 38 1.54 -2.38 -5.13
CA ALA A 38 1.95 -1.47 -4.07
C ALA A 38 1.15 -0.16 -4.08
N PHE A 39 0.90 0.42 -5.26
CA PHE A 39 0.08 1.61 -5.41
C PHE A 39 -1.39 1.34 -5.09
N ALA A 40 -1.98 0.27 -5.63
CA ALA A 40 -3.38 -0.09 -5.37
C ALA A 40 -3.65 -0.37 -3.88
N ASN A 41 -2.70 -0.95 -3.17
CA ASN A 41 -2.79 -1.19 -1.73
C ASN A 41 -2.49 0.05 -0.87
N ALA A 42 -1.95 1.10 -1.44
CA ALA A 42 -1.72 2.39 -0.77
C ALA A 42 -2.80 3.43 -1.15
N GLN A 43 -2.41 4.54 -1.71
CA GLN A 43 -3.26 5.69 -2.07
C GLN A 43 -3.38 5.87 -3.59
N GLY A 44 -3.11 4.81 -4.35
CA GLY A 44 -2.93 4.93 -5.79
C GLY A 44 -1.59 5.57 -6.15
N GLY A 45 -1.40 5.87 -7.42
CA GLY A 45 -0.21 6.53 -7.92
C GLY A 45 -0.02 6.38 -9.42
N THR A 46 1.08 6.94 -9.91
CA THR A 46 1.43 6.98 -11.33
C THR A 46 2.77 6.31 -11.58
N LEU A 47 2.84 5.45 -12.60
CA LEU A 47 4.08 4.95 -13.17
C LEU A 47 4.37 5.73 -14.46
N LEU A 48 5.57 6.30 -14.57
CA LEU A 48 6.08 6.89 -15.83
C LEU A 48 7.12 5.94 -16.42
N ILE A 49 6.76 5.27 -17.51
CA ILE A 49 7.64 4.32 -18.22
C ILE A 49 8.27 5.05 -19.39
N GLY A 50 9.59 4.92 -19.55
CA GLY A 50 10.41 5.72 -20.47
C GLY A 50 11.14 6.87 -19.76
N VAL A 51 11.12 6.91 -18.43
CA VAL A 51 11.81 7.89 -17.59
C VAL A 51 12.83 7.16 -16.70
N LYS A 52 14.04 7.71 -16.58
CA LYS A 52 15.09 7.20 -15.68
C LYS A 52 14.89 7.73 -14.27
N ASP A 53 15.45 7.06 -13.26
CA ASP A 53 15.39 7.44 -11.85
C ASP A 53 15.86 8.90 -11.57
N ASN A 54 16.75 9.43 -12.43
CA ASN A 54 17.21 10.82 -12.35
C ASN A 54 16.30 11.83 -13.07
N GLY A 55 15.12 11.40 -13.52
CA GLY A 55 14.16 12.22 -14.26
C GLY A 55 14.46 12.43 -15.75
N ALA A 56 15.56 11.86 -16.28
CA ALA A 56 15.87 12.02 -17.70
C ALA A 56 14.91 11.20 -18.56
N ILE A 57 14.24 11.85 -19.51
CA ILE A 57 13.35 11.20 -20.47
C ILE A 57 14.20 10.37 -21.43
N ALA A 58 14.01 9.07 -21.40
CA ALA A 58 14.66 8.11 -22.31
C ALA A 58 13.74 7.71 -23.47
N GLY A 59 12.44 7.63 -23.21
CA GLY A 59 11.41 7.11 -24.10
C GLY A 59 11.33 5.57 -24.07
N ILE A 60 10.15 5.03 -24.33
CA ILE A 60 9.94 3.60 -24.61
C ILE A 60 10.42 3.29 -26.03
N ARG A 61 10.78 2.03 -26.28
CA ARG A 61 11.39 1.64 -27.57
C ARG A 61 10.40 1.10 -28.58
N SER A 62 9.30 0.54 -28.11
CA SER A 62 8.29 -0.13 -28.95
C SER A 62 6.99 -0.33 -28.18
N ASP A 63 5.99 -0.92 -28.85
CA ASP A 63 4.74 -1.34 -28.22
C ASP A 63 4.91 -2.55 -27.26
N GLU A 64 6.15 -3.06 -27.12
CA GLU A 64 6.46 -4.17 -26.22
C GLU A 64 6.17 -3.82 -24.75
N GLU A 65 6.42 -2.57 -24.36
CA GLU A 65 6.10 -2.08 -23.02
C GLU A 65 4.58 -2.15 -22.71
N LEU A 66 3.73 -1.92 -23.69
CA LEU A 66 2.27 -2.09 -23.53
C LEU A 66 1.91 -3.57 -23.34
N PHE A 67 2.44 -4.47 -24.14
CA PHE A 67 2.23 -5.91 -23.96
C PHE A 67 2.74 -6.40 -22.60
N MET A 68 3.88 -5.88 -22.14
CA MET A 68 4.42 -6.22 -20.83
C MET A 68 3.55 -5.69 -19.69
N LEU A 69 2.92 -4.51 -19.85
CA LEU A 69 1.94 -3.97 -18.91
C LEU A 69 0.67 -4.83 -18.88
N GLU A 70 0.13 -5.21 -20.03
CA GLU A 70 -1.02 -6.12 -20.14
C GLU A 70 -0.71 -7.46 -19.46
N ALA A 71 0.44 -8.07 -19.76
CA ALA A 71 0.87 -9.30 -19.09
C ALA A 71 1.01 -9.11 -17.57
N ALA A 72 1.48 -7.95 -17.09
CA ALA A 72 1.56 -7.65 -15.66
C ALA A 72 0.17 -7.67 -15.00
N THR A 73 -0.82 -7.10 -15.67
CA THR A 73 -2.19 -6.99 -15.13
C THR A 73 -2.97 -8.29 -15.20
N GLU A 74 -2.86 -9.02 -16.31
CA GLU A 74 -3.67 -10.23 -16.56
C GLU A 74 -3.08 -11.48 -15.89
N MET A 75 -1.75 -11.61 -15.89
CA MET A 75 -1.08 -12.84 -15.43
C MET A 75 -0.52 -12.73 -14.00
N TYR A 76 -0.12 -11.54 -13.59
CA TYR A 76 0.69 -11.37 -12.37
C TYR A 76 0.04 -10.48 -11.30
N LEU A 77 -1.21 -10.06 -11.49
CA LEU A 77 -2.00 -9.31 -10.49
C LEU A 77 -3.30 -10.03 -10.12
N LYS A 78 -3.71 -9.89 -8.86
CA LYS A 78 -4.96 -10.51 -8.38
C LYS A 78 -5.49 -9.78 -7.12
N PRO A 79 -6.71 -9.19 -7.17
CA PRO A 79 -7.43 -8.84 -8.39
C PRO A 79 -6.69 -7.77 -9.20
N THR A 80 -7.12 -7.50 -10.42
CA THR A 80 -6.62 -6.36 -11.21
C THR A 80 -7.24 -5.08 -10.66
N PRO A 81 -6.45 -4.06 -10.30
CA PRO A 81 -6.97 -2.77 -9.86
C PRO A 81 -7.52 -1.96 -11.03
N GLU A 82 -8.36 -0.98 -10.73
CA GLU A 82 -8.73 0.05 -11.70
C GLU A 82 -7.52 0.90 -12.05
N MET A 83 -7.22 0.99 -13.33
CA MET A 83 -6.08 1.74 -13.84
C MET A 83 -6.35 2.21 -15.25
N GLU A 84 -5.71 3.31 -15.62
CA GLU A 84 -5.74 3.91 -16.95
C GLU A 84 -4.31 4.10 -17.44
N HIS A 85 -4.11 4.07 -18.75
CA HIS A 85 -2.82 4.41 -19.33
C HIS A 85 -2.97 5.42 -20.47
N GLU A 86 -1.95 6.26 -20.63
CA GLU A 86 -1.88 7.27 -21.68
C GLU A 86 -0.47 7.31 -22.28
N VAL A 87 -0.38 7.47 -23.58
CA VAL A 87 0.88 7.57 -24.32
C VAL A 87 1.16 9.02 -24.64
N TRP A 88 2.35 9.49 -24.28
CA TRP A 88 2.80 10.86 -24.44
C TRP A 88 4.02 10.94 -25.35
N ASP A 89 3.97 11.81 -26.35
CA ASP A 89 5.11 12.09 -27.22
C ASP A 89 5.78 13.42 -26.85
N ILE A 90 6.96 13.33 -26.26
CA ILE A 90 7.77 14.45 -25.80
C ILE A 90 9.11 14.46 -26.55
N GLU A 91 9.34 15.47 -27.40
CA GLU A 91 10.59 15.63 -28.16
C GLU A 91 11.02 14.36 -28.94
N LYS A 92 10.07 13.73 -29.62
CA LYS A 92 10.24 12.47 -30.36
C LYS A 92 10.58 11.25 -29.48
N LYS A 93 10.30 11.32 -28.18
CA LYS A 93 10.38 10.23 -27.23
C LYS A 93 9.02 9.93 -26.71
N THR A 94 8.66 8.66 -26.67
CA THR A 94 7.36 8.19 -26.21
C THR A 94 7.47 7.80 -24.74
N ILE A 95 6.56 8.30 -23.91
CA ILE A 95 6.41 7.97 -22.49
C ILE A 95 5.07 7.30 -22.32
N LEU A 96 5.02 6.20 -21.58
CA LEU A 96 3.79 5.56 -21.15
C LEU A 96 3.50 5.95 -19.70
N GLU A 97 2.42 6.70 -19.48
CA GLU A 97 1.87 7.00 -18.17
C GLU A 97 0.84 5.95 -17.79
N VAL A 98 0.95 5.39 -16.60
CA VAL A 98 -0.02 4.44 -16.03
C VAL A 98 -0.51 4.98 -14.70
N LYS A 99 -1.79 5.34 -14.63
CA LYS A 99 -2.47 5.82 -13.42
C LYS A 99 -3.17 4.65 -12.74
N ILE A 100 -2.82 4.37 -11.51
CA ILE A 100 -3.38 3.30 -10.70
C ILE A 100 -4.23 3.93 -9.59
N ASN A 101 -5.51 3.59 -9.53
CA ASN A 101 -6.40 4.06 -8.48
C ASN A 101 -6.12 3.34 -7.16
N GLU A 102 -6.42 3.99 -6.04
CA GLU A 102 -6.48 3.28 -4.76
C GLU A 102 -7.53 2.19 -4.84
N GLY A 103 -7.14 0.98 -4.51
CA GLY A 103 -8.01 -0.19 -4.62
C GLY A 103 -9.05 -0.26 -3.49
N GLY A 104 -10.31 -0.46 -3.86
CA GLY A 104 -11.43 -0.58 -2.91
C GLY A 104 -11.49 -1.93 -2.18
N SER A 105 -10.89 -2.99 -2.75
CA SER A 105 -10.99 -4.37 -2.24
C SER A 105 -9.60 -4.97 -1.95
N LYS A 106 -8.85 -4.35 -1.05
CA LYS A 106 -7.52 -4.82 -0.64
C LYS A 106 -7.60 -6.19 0.06
N PRO A 107 -6.58 -7.08 -0.09
CA PRO A 107 -5.29 -6.84 -0.73
C PRO A 107 -5.27 -7.12 -2.23
N TYR A 108 -4.52 -6.31 -2.98
CA TYR A 108 -4.10 -6.60 -4.35
C TYR A 108 -2.77 -7.33 -4.31
N LEU A 109 -2.71 -8.51 -4.91
CA LEU A 109 -1.54 -9.39 -4.85
C LEU A 109 -0.78 -9.34 -6.18
N ALA A 110 0.54 -9.38 -6.11
CA ALA A 110 1.40 -9.62 -7.26
C ALA A 110 2.13 -10.96 -7.11
N GLN A 111 2.31 -11.68 -8.23
CA GLN A 111 3.04 -12.93 -8.23
C GLN A 111 4.54 -12.67 -8.28
N ASP A 112 5.29 -13.31 -7.38
CA ASP A 112 6.76 -13.27 -7.39
C ASP A 112 7.36 -14.28 -8.39
N ASP A 113 8.70 -14.29 -8.50
CA ASP A 113 9.43 -15.16 -9.43
C ASP A 113 9.29 -16.66 -9.10
N ASN A 114 8.86 -17.00 -7.88
CA ASN A 114 8.59 -18.36 -7.44
C ASN A 114 7.12 -18.76 -7.60
N GLY A 115 6.29 -17.91 -8.23
CA GLY A 115 4.86 -18.14 -8.41
C GLY A 115 4.01 -17.86 -7.16
N LYS A 116 4.58 -17.26 -6.12
CA LYS A 116 3.90 -16.97 -4.87
C LYS A 116 3.19 -15.61 -4.94
N TRP A 117 1.93 -15.58 -4.52
CA TRP A 117 1.12 -14.37 -4.47
C TRP A 117 1.41 -13.58 -3.20
N LEU A 118 1.90 -12.34 -3.35
CA LEU A 118 2.32 -11.47 -2.27
C LEU A 118 1.68 -10.09 -2.43
N ALA A 119 1.30 -9.46 -1.33
CA ALA A 119 0.81 -8.08 -1.33
C ALA A 119 1.96 -7.12 -1.03
N TYR A 120 2.03 -6.05 -1.77
CA TYR A 120 2.98 -4.95 -1.54
C TYR A 120 2.22 -3.69 -1.18
N ILE A 121 2.84 -2.79 -0.43
CA ILE A 121 2.34 -1.45 -0.12
C ILE A 121 3.42 -0.42 -0.45
N ARG A 122 3.02 0.70 -1.02
CA ARG A 122 3.94 1.82 -1.31
C ARG A 122 4.27 2.57 -0.04
N TRP A 123 5.55 2.80 0.20
CA TRP A 123 6.08 3.63 1.27
C TRP A 123 7.21 4.49 0.70
N ASN A 124 6.96 5.81 0.60
CA ASN A 124 7.80 6.73 -0.15
C ASN A 124 8.04 6.23 -1.58
N ASP A 125 9.28 6.02 -1.96
CA ASP A 125 9.75 5.49 -3.25
C ASP A 125 9.91 3.95 -3.28
N GLN A 126 9.50 3.23 -2.22
CA GLN A 126 9.73 1.78 -2.08
C GLN A 126 8.43 0.97 -2.07
N ASN A 127 8.50 -0.23 -2.67
CA ASN A 127 7.44 -1.23 -2.60
C ASN A 127 7.77 -2.25 -1.50
N ILE A 128 7.10 -2.11 -0.34
CA ILE A 128 7.35 -2.93 0.85
C ILE A 128 6.37 -4.09 0.91
N LEU A 129 6.83 -5.27 1.30
CA LEU A 129 5.97 -6.43 1.52
C LEU A 129 5.02 -6.17 2.69
N ALA A 130 3.71 -6.33 2.45
CA ALA A 130 2.70 -6.22 3.50
C ALA A 130 2.90 -7.30 4.56
N ASN A 131 2.90 -6.90 5.83
CA ASN A 131 3.03 -7.84 6.94
C ASN A 131 1.70 -8.59 7.20
N ARG A 132 1.75 -9.63 8.04
CA ARG A 132 0.57 -10.46 8.36
C ARG A 132 -0.56 -9.69 9.02
N VAL A 133 -0.25 -8.66 9.82
CA VAL A 133 -1.27 -7.79 10.45
C VAL A 133 -2.03 -7.01 9.39
N LEU A 134 -1.32 -6.42 8.43
CA LEU A 134 -1.93 -5.64 7.35
C LEU A 134 -2.80 -6.52 6.44
N LEU A 135 -2.32 -7.72 6.10
CA LEU A 135 -3.12 -8.68 5.32
C LEU A 135 -4.41 -9.06 6.04
N LYS A 136 -4.34 -9.41 7.33
CA LYS A 136 -5.52 -9.75 8.15
C LYS A 136 -6.46 -8.55 8.31
N TYR A 137 -5.90 -7.33 8.45
CA TYR A 137 -6.68 -6.10 8.55
C TYR A 137 -7.50 -5.87 7.28
N TRP A 138 -6.89 -5.92 6.09
CA TRP A 138 -7.58 -5.77 4.82
C TRP A 138 -8.66 -6.84 4.62
N GLN A 139 -8.34 -8.11 4.89
CA GLN A 139 -9.31 -9.20 4.82
C GLN A 139 -10.51 -8.97 5.74
N ARG A 140 -10.27 -8.43 6.94
CA ARG A 140 -11.33 -8.13 7.89
C ARG A 140 -12.20 -6.96 7.45
N MET A 141 -11.59 -5.92 6.87
CA MET A 141 -12.33 -4.74 6.36
C MET A 141 -13.17 -5.08 5.14
N SER A 142 -12.76 -6.05 4.33
CA SER A 142 -13.54 -6.55 3.18
C SER A 142 -14.63 -7.55 3.56
N ALA A 143 -14.67 -8.03 4.80
CA ALA A 143 -15.69 -9.00 5.23
C ALA A 143 -17.03 -8.29 5.51
N PRO A 144 -18.18 -8.85 5.04
CA PRO A 144 -19.51 -8.23 5.22
C PRO A 144 -20.02 -8.26 6.67
N ARG A 145 -19.34 -8.93 7.58
CA ARG A 145 -19.71 -9.07 8.99
C ARG A 145 -18.92 -8.11 9.86
N GLY A 146 -19.62 -7.42 10.78
CA GLY A 146 -19.01 -6.55 11.75
C GLY A 146 -17.95 -7.23 12.62
N THR A 147 -17.06 -6.43 13.20
CA THR A 147 -15.98 -6.91 14.05
C THR A 147 -16.51 -7.25 15.43
N PHE A 148 -16.59 -8.53 15.78
CA PHE A 148 -16.73 -8.92 17.18
C PHE A 148 -15.43 -8.62 17.92
N PHE A 149 -15.50 -7.73 18.91
CA PHE A 149 -14.34 -7.33 19.70
C PHE A 149 -14.62 -7.58 21.19
N ARG A 150 -13.70 -8.27 21.86
CA ARG A 150 -13.73 -8.48 23.29
C ARG A 150 -12.61 -7.67 23.94
N TYR A 151 -13.00 -6.66 24.71
CA TYR A 151 -12.06 -5.85 25.47
C TYR A 151 -11.64 -6.58 26.75
N THR A 152 -10.38 -6.98 26.82
CA THR A 152 -9.80 -7.71 27.96
C THR A 152 -8.69 -6.90 28.64
N ARG A 153 -8.08 -7.47 29.68
CA ARG A 153 -6.92 -6.86 30.34
C ARG A 153 -5.72 -6.67 29.36
N LYS A 154 -5.62 -7.48 28.32
CA LYS A 154 -4.51 -7.43 27.34
C LYS A 154 -4.65 -6.20 26.42
N GLU A 155 -5.84 -5.97 25.90
CA GLU A 155 -6.12 -4.78 25.10
C GLU A 155 -5.95 -3.52 25.94
N LYS A 156 -6.48 -3.51 27.17
CA LYS A 156 -6.30 -2.39 28.10
C LYS A 156 -4.81 -2.10 28.32
N TYR A 157 -4.00 -3.11 28.62
CA TYR A 157 -2.57 -2.94 28.88
C TYR A 157 -1.82 -2.38 27.65
N LEU A 158 -2.14 -2.86 26.45
CA LEU A 158 -1.57 -2.33 25.21
C LEU A 158 -1.93 -0.86 24.97
N LEU A 159 -3.19 -0.50 25.21
CA LEU A 159 -3.66 0.88 25.04
C LEU A 159 -3.09 1.81 26.10
N ASP A 160 -2.99 1.37 27.35
CA ASP A 160 -2.37 2.17 28.42
C ASP A 160 -0.87 2.38 28.15
N TYR A 161 -0.16 1.36 27.65
CA TYR A 161 1.22 1.52 27.17
C TYR A 161 1.33 2.58 26.07
N LEU A 162 0.42 2.57 25.08
CA LEU A 162 0.44 3.52 23.95
C LEU A 162 0.07 4.96 24.34
N LYS A 163 -0.63 5.18 25.45
CA LYS A 163 -0.86 6.53 26.01
C LYS A 163 0.40 7.16 26.58
N GLU A 164 1.29 6.32 27.11
CA GLU A 164 2.57 6.77 27.68
C GLU A 164 3.70 6.76 26.65
N ASN A 165 3.56 5.92 25.61
CA ASN A 165 4.57 5.70 24.58
C ASN A 165 3.93 5.90 23.20
N GLN A 166 4.53 6.74 22.38
CA GLN A 166 3.95 7.15 21.09
C GLN A 166 3.56 5.97 20.19
N SER A 167 4.38 4.90 20.17
CA SER A 167 4.19 3.78 19.25
C SER A 167 4.65 2.44 19.82
N VAL A 168 4.22 1.37 19.15
CA VAL A 168 4.67 0.01 19.45
C VAL A 168 4.88 -0.81 18.17
N THR A 169 5.92 -1.64 18.14
CA THR A 169 6.07 -2.69 17.12
C THR A 169 5.30 -3.95 17.53
N LEU A 170 4.95 -4.81 16.56
CA LEU A 170 4.29 -6.08 16.84
C LEU A 170 5.13 -6.98 17.79
N SER A 171 6.44 -7.00 17.59
CA SER A 171 7.37 -7.78 18.46
C SER A 171 7.38 -7.24 19.89
N LYS A 172 7.40 -5.93 20.07
CA LYS A 172 7.34 -5.31 21.40
C LYS A 172 5.99 -5.60 22.06
N ALA A 173 4.88 -5.46 21.33
CA ALA A 173 3.54 -5.78 21.83
C ALA A 173 3.44 -7.26 22.27
N LYS A 174 3.94 -8.20 21.45
CA LYS A 174 4.00 -9.63 21.80
C LYS A 174 4.73 -9.87 23.11
N ASN A 175 5.94 -9.32 23.25
CA ASN A 175 6.78 -9.53 24.43
C ASN A 175 6.15 -8.91 25.70
N MET A 176 5.63 -7.71 25.58
CA MET A 176 4.98 -6.98 26.66
C MET A 176 3.72 -7.69 27.16
N LEU A 177 2.88 -8.19 26.25
CA LEU A 177 1.66 -8.92 26.58
C LEU A 177 1.91 -10.35 27.01
N ASN A 178 3.12 -10.88 26.80
CA ASN A 178 3.54 -12.26 27.09
C ASN A 178 2.55 -13.29 26.52
N ILE A 179 2.20 -13.15 25.25
CA ILE A 179 1.26 -14.04 24.53
C ILE A 179 1.82 -14.47 23.18
N PRO A 180 1.29 -15.55 22.59
CA PRO A 180 1.66 -15.99 21.25
C PRO A 180 1.45 -14.90 20.18
N LEU A 181 2.33 -14.89 19.18
CA LEU A 181 2.32 -13.88 18.10
C LEU A 181 0.96 -13.79 17.40
N PHE A 182 0.32 -14.91 17.10
CA PHE A 182 -0.97 -14.91 16.39
C PHE A 182 -2.10 -14.24 17.19
N ILE A 183 -2.05 -14.32 18.54
CA ILE A 183 -3.01 -13.63 19.42
C ILE A 183 -2.72 -12.12 19.41
N THR A 184 -1.45 -11.74 19.48
CA THR A 184 -1.03 -10.33 19.38
C THR A 184 -1.45 -9.73 18.04
N GLU A 185 -1.23 -10.44 16.93
CA GLU A 185 -1.70 -10.03 15.61
C GLU A 185 -3.23 -9.78 15.62
N ASN A 186 -4.00 -10.70 16.19
CA ASN A 186 -5.47 -10.57 16.22
C ASN A 186 -5.95 -9.39 17.07
N ILE A 187 -5.27 -9.10 18.17
CA ILE A 187 -5.56 -7.90 19.01
C ILE A 187 -5.28 -6.64 18.19
N VAL A 188 -4.10 -6.53 17.59
CA VAL A 188 -3.72 -5.35 16.79
C VAL A 188 -4.66 -5.18 15.59
N VAL A 189 -4.99 -6.26 14.87
CA VAL A 189 -5.97 -6.23 13.76
C VAL A 189 -7.34 -5.76 14.22
N ALA A 190 -7.82 -6.24 15.38
CA ALA A 190 -9.10 -5.81 15.92
C ALA A 190 -9.12 -4.31 16.24
N LEU A 191 -8.07 -3.81 16.90
CA LEU A 191 -7.94 -2.41 17.25
C LEU A 191 -7.79 -1.50 16.02
N LEU A 192 -7.06 -1.94 14.99
CA LEU A 192 -7.00 -1.27 13.68
C LEU A 192 -8.37 -1.23 13.00
N SER A 193 -9.10 -2.36 12.99
CA SER A 193 -10.43 -2.45 12.35
C SER A 193 -11.49 -1.60 13.03
N LEU A 194 -11.32 -1.30 14.32
CA LEU A 194 -12.16 -0.39 15.09
C LEU A 194 -11.71 1.08 14.98
N GLY A 195 -10.63 1.35 14.24
CA GLY A 195 -10.06 2.68 14.15
C GLY A 195 -9.42 3.20 15.45
N ILE A 196 -9.23 2.34 16.46
CA ILE A 196 -8.59 2.70 17.73
C ILE A 196 -7.07 2.85 17.56
N LEU A 197 -6.48 1.99 16.71
CA LEU A 197 -5.10 2.11 16.27
C LEU A 197 -5.04 2.57 14.82
N ARG A 198 -3.91 3.19 14.48
CA ARG A 198 -3.42 3.40 13.12
C ARG A 198 -2.02 2.81 12.99
N PHE A 199 -1.56 2.60 11.79
CA PHE A 199 -0.19 2.16 11.55
C PHE A 199 0.55 3.16 10.66
N GLU A 200 1.85 3.21 10.82
CA GLU A 200 2.78 3.90 9.94
C GLU A 200 3.95 2.97 9.63
N ILE A 201 4.66 3.27 8.55
CA ILE A 201 5.87 2.56 8.18
C ILE A 201 7.04 3.53 8.39
N HIS A 202 8.02 3.13 9.19
CA HIS A 202 9.26 3.87 9.44
C HIS A 202 10.44 2.94 9.18
N GLU A 203 11.35 3.34 8.29
CA GLU A 203 12.51 2.52 7.92
C GLU A 203 12.14 1.08 7.56
N GLY A 204 11.03 0.91 6.81
CA GLY A 204 10.51 -0.40 6.41
C GLY A 204 9.86 -1.23 7.52
N LYS A 205 9.71 -0.69 8.74
CA LYS A 205 9.08 -1.35 9.90
C LYS A 205 7.69 -0.79 10.15
N PHE A 206 6.73 -1.66 10.43
CA PHE A 206 5.38 -1.26 10.82
C PHE A 206 5.33 -0.89 12.30
N LEU A 207 4.92 0.33 12.58
CA LEU A 207 4.65 0.87 13.91
C LEU A 207 3.16 1.12 14.09
N TYR A 208 2.64 0.84 15.27
CA TYR A 208 1.24 1.03 15.62
C TYR A 208 1.12 2.14 16.65
N PHE A 209 0.16 3.05 16.42
CA PHE A 209 -0.10 4.25 17.20
C PHE A 209 -1.54 4.29 17.65
N LEU A 210 -1.86 5.02 18.72
CA LEU A 210 -3.24 5.42 18.98
C LEU A 210 -3.74 6.35 17.88
N ASN A 211 -4.99 6.21 17.51
CA ASN A 211 -5.65 7.10 16.58
C ASN A 211 -6.27 8.27 17.37
N GLU A 212 -5.64 9.43 17.34
CA GLU A 212 -6.02 10.61 18.12
C GLU A 212 -7.42 11.17 17.72
N ASN A 213 -7.88 10.91 16.50
CA ASN A 213 -9.16 11.37 15.99
C ASN A 213 -10.39 10.73 16.67
N GLN A 214 -10.21 9.77 17.58
CA GLN A 214 -11.31 9.11 18.31
C GLN A 214 -11.30 9.36 19.82
N THR A 215 -10.39 10.15 20.36
CA THR A 215 -10.30 10.40 21.81
C THR A 215 -11.42 11.30 22.34
N ASP A 216 -12.16 12.02 21.48
CA ASP A 216 -13.24 12.94 21.88
C ASP A 216 -14.65 12.36 21.73
N SER A 217 -14.84 11.20 21.13
CA SER A 217 -16.12 10.50 21.11
C SER A 217 -16.12 9.37 22.14
N LYS A 218 -16.68 9.60 23.32
CA LYS A 218 -17.01 8.52 24.26
C LYS A 218 -17.86 7.48 23.53
N PRO A 219 -17.46 6.20 23.48
CA PRO A 219 -18.35 5.17 22.96
C PRO A 219 -19.57 5.09 23.89
N GLU A 220 -20.76 5.40 23.39
CA GLU A 220 -22.00 5.03 24.06
C GLU A 220 -22.06 3.51 24.12
N ILE A 221 -21.71 2.98 25.27
CA ILE A 221 -21.96 1.56 25.59
C ILE A 221 -23.45 1.47 25.88
N LYS A 222 -24.24 1.10 24.86
CA LYS A 222 -25.61 0.64 25.11
C LYS A 222 -25.51 -0.71 25.83
N SER A 223 -25.63 -0.69 27.15
CA SER A 223 -25.93 -1.86 27.95
C SER A 223 -27.33 -2.32 27.60
N GLN A 224 -27.47 -3.40 26.86
CA GLN A 224 -28.71 -4.17 26.85
C GLN A 224 -28.60 -5.28 27.89
N PHE A 225 -29.46 -5.14 28.92
CA PHE A 225 -29.80 -6.21 29.85
C PHE A 225 -30.51 -7.35 29.13
#